data_64c81d9c2f53579b8b842fef11720e0f
#
_entry.id   64c81d9c2f53579b8b842fef11720e0f
#
_cell.length_a   1.000
_cell.length_b   1.000
_cell.length_c   1.000
_cell.angle_alpha   90.00
_cell.angle_beta   90.00
_cell.angle_gamma   90.00
#
_symmetry.space_group_name_H-M   'P 1'
#
loop_
_entity.id
_entity.type
_entity.pdbx_description
1 polymer ?
#
loop_
_entity_poly.entity_id
_entity_poly.type
_entity_poly.pdbx_seq_one_letter_code
_entity_poly.pdbx_strand_id
1 'polypeptide(L)'
;LVAAERLPAGKDGGALRFTIQDTGGAAKSIERGVGLVRELLADANRARRQTVPASHITVGLQCGGSDGYSGITANPALGAASDLLVRHGGTVVLSETPETWGAEHLLTRRSVSRE
;
A
#
# COMPACT_ATOMS: atom_id res chain seq x y z
N LEU A 1 -0.36 -9.84 3.99
CA LEU A 1 0.79 -10.60 4.59
C LEU A 1 1.74 -11.19 3.53
N VAL A 2 1.35 -11.26 2.27
CA VAL A 2 2.20 -11.79 1.16
C VAL A 2 3.23 -10.76 0.68
N ALA A 3 3.04 -9.48 0.96
CA ALA A 3 3.98 -8.43 0.54
C ALA A 3 5.29 -8.39 1.36
N ALA A 4 5.31 -8.96 2.56
CA ALA A 4 6.49 -8.95 3.42
C ALA A 4 7.62 -9.89 2.94
N GLU A 5 7.30 -10.92 2.15
CA GLU A 5 8.29 -11.88 1.65
C GLU A 5 9.08 -11.40 0.42
N ARG A 6 8.71 -10.25 -0.16
CA ARG A 6 9.34 -9.72 -1.38
C ARG A 6 10.09 -8.40 -1.20
N LEU A 7 10.19 -7.90 0.02
CA LEU A 7 11.07 -6.77 0.28
C LEU A 7 12.52 -7.24 0.13
N PRO A 8 13.37 -6.46 -0.58
CA PRO A 8 14.78 -6.79 -0.65
C PRO A 8 15.30 -6.93 0.77
N ALA A 9 15.73 -8.14 1.07
CA ALA A 9 16.26 -8.48 2.37
C ALA A 9 17.60 -7.76 2.55
N GLY A 10 17.78 -7.09 3.67
CA GLY A 10 19.12 -6.79 4.16
C GLY A 10 19.95 -8.08 4.19
N LYS A 11 21.25 -8.01 4.33
CA LYS A 11 22.17 -9.17 4.31
C LYS A 11 21.73 -10.33 5.22
N ASP A 12 20.83 -10.05 6.18
CA ASP A 12 20.25 -11.00 7.13
C ASP A 12 18.79 -11.41 6.84
N GLY A 13 18.28 -11.13 5.64
CA GLY A 13 16.91 -11.49 5.24
C GLY A 13 15.80 -10.59 5.78
N GLY A 14 16.12 -9.53 6.52
CA GLY A 14 15.15 -8.59 7.13
C GLY A 14 15.08 -7.23 6.45
N ALA A 15 14.03 -6.47 6.72
CA ALA A 15 13.91 -5.09 6.28
C ALA A 15 15.01 -4.22 6.91
N LEU A 16 15.61 -3.34 6.10
CA LEU A 16 16.57 -2.36 6.61
C LEU A 16 15.84 -1.35 7.51
N ARG A 17 16.36 -1.14 8.71
CA ARG A 17 15.76 -0.28 9.73
C ARG A 17 16.80 0.64 10.34
N PHE A 18 16.39 1.86 10.65
CA PHE A 18 17.12 2.78 11.51
C PHE A 18 16.15 3.81 12.08
N THR A 19 16.53 4.43 13.19
CA THR A 19 15.77 5.53 13.80
C THR A 19 16.51 6.85 13.62
N ILE A 20 15.76 7.94 13.53
CA ILE A 20 16.32 9.29 13.36
C ILE A 20 17.19 9.64 14.56
N GLN A 21 16.77 9.24 15.76
CA GLN A 21 17.46 9.51 17.02
C GLN A 21 18.83 8.81 17.05
N ASP A 22 18.86 7.52 16.73
CA ASP A 22 20.11 6.73 16.75
C ASP A 22 21.09 7.16 15.65
N THR A 23 20.55 7.70 14.56
CA THR A 23 21.38 8.18 13.45
C THR A 23 21.98 9.55 13.74
N GLY A 24 21.44 10.27 14.71
CA GLY A 24 21.94 11.60 15.12
C GLY A 24 21.29 12.75 14.34
N GLY A 25 20.02 12.61 13.99
CA GLY A 25 19.18 13.65 13.41
C GLY A 25 18.84 13.46 11.94
N ALA A 26 17.97 14.32 11.43
CA ALA A 26 17.36 14.18 10.11
C ALA A 26 18.38 14.16 8.96
N ALA A 27 19.37 15.06 8.96
CA ALA A 27 20.37 15.13 7.89
C ALA A 27 21.17 13.85 7.74
N LYS A 28 21.67 13.31 8.86
CA LYS A 28 22.41 12.02 8.86
C LYS A 28 21.52 10.84 8.51
N SER A 29 20.25 10.89 8.90
CA SER A 29 19.26 9.87 8.53
C SER A 29 18.99 9.84 7.03
N ILE A 30 18.89 11.02 6.40
CA ILE A 30 18.73 11.13 4.95
C ILE A 30 19.98 10.55 4.23
N GLU A 31 21.17 10.96 4.64
CA GLU A 31 22.42 10.46 4.07
C GLU A 31 22.52 8.95 4.17
N ARG A 32 22.25 8.38 5.36
CA ARG A 32 22.22 6.94 5.58
C ARG A 32 21.17 6.24 4.72
N GLY A 33 19.95 6.79 4.66
CA GLY A 33 18.87 6.25 3.86
C GLY A 33 19.21 6.22 2.37
N VAL A 34 19.78 7.28 1.84
CA VAL A 34 20.28 7.35 0.45
C VAL A 34 21.35 6.28 0.19
N GLY A 35 22.27 6.08 1.13
CA GLY A 35 23.28 5.01 1.02
C GLY A 35 22.64 3.63 0.91
N LEU A 36 21.73 3.30 1.83
CA LEU A 36 21.00 2.02 1.83
C LEU A 36 20.19 1.81 0.55
N VAL A 37 19.49 2.84 0.07
CA VAL A 37 18.73 2.74 -1.20
C VAL A 37 19.67 2.46 -2.38
N ARG A 38 20.85 3.10 -2.44
CA ARG A 38 21.85 2.85 -3.49
C ARG A 38 22.33 1.39 -3.49
N GLU A 39 22.53 0.80 -2.33
CA GLU A 39 22.89 -0.62 -2.21
C GLU A 39 21.76 -1.53 -2.76
N LEU A 40 20.50 -1.20 -2.44
CA LEU A 40 19.34 -1.97 -2.90
C LEU A 40 19.06 -1.82 -4.40
N LEU A 41 19.48 -0.72 -5.03
CA LEU A 41 19.24 -0.47 -6.46
C LEU A 41 19.82 -1.57 -7.35
N ALA A 42 20.94 -2.15 -6.98
CA ALA A 42 21.55 -3.22 -7.76
C ALA A 42 20.62 -4.44 -7.88
N ASP A 43 19.93 -4.79 -6.80
CA ASP A 43 18.97 -5.90 -6.79
C ASP A 43 17.64 -5.50 -7.43
N ALA A 44 17.14 -4.30 -7.14
CA ALA A 44 15.92 -3.79 -7.75
C ALA A 44 16.02 -3.73 -9.28
N ASN A 45 17.17 -3.34 -9.82
CA ASN A 45 17.41 -3.24 -11.27
C ASN A 45 17.48 -4.62 -11.97
N ARG A 46 17.58 -5.72 -11.24
CA ARG A 46 17.46 -7.07 -11.82
C ARG A 46 16.03 -7.47 -12.10
N ALA A 47 15.05 -6.78 -11.50
CA ALA A 47 13.64 -7.07 -11.72
C ALA A 47 13.29 -6.93 -13.22
N ARG A 48 12.54 -7.90 -13.71
CA ARG A 48 12.02 -7.89 -15.09
C ARG A 48 10.51 -7.79 -15.05
N ARG A 49 9.97 -6.88 -15.86
CA ARG A 49 8.51 -6.77 -16.01
C ARG A 49 7.97 -7.98 -16.75
N GLN A 50 6.87 -8.50 -16.25
CA GLN A 50 6.15 -9.61 -16.89
C GLN A 50 4.68 -9.21 -17.03
N THR A 51 4.03 -9.73 -18.06
CA THR A 51 2.58 -9.62 -18.20
C THR A 51 1.93 -10.59 -17.23
N VAL A 52 1.10 -10.05 -16.35
CA VAL A 52 0.34 -10.83 -15.37
C VAL A 52 -1.13 -10.41 -15.41
N PRO A 53 -2.07 -11.30 -15.07
CA PRO A 53 -3.48 -10.94 -14.98
C PRO A 53 -3.71 -9.93 -13.82
N ALA A 54 -4.76 -9.13 -13.94
CA ALA A 54 -5.12 -8.12 -12.92
C ALA A 54 -5.38 -8.74 -11.54
N SER A 55 -5.67 -10.02 -11.46
CA SER A 55 -5.83 -10.77 -10.20
C SER A 55 -4.59 -10.79 -9.30
N HIS A 56 -3.41 -10.47 -9.85
CA HIS A 56 -2.18 -10.31 -9.07
C HIS A 56 -2.05 -8.92 -8.41
N ILE A 57 -2.96 -8.00 -8.73
CA ILE A 57 -2.91 -6.64 -8.19
C ILE A 57 -3.72 -6.59 -6.89
N THR A 58 -3.07 -6.13 -5.82
CA THR A 58 -3.71 -5.77 -4.56
C THR A 58 -3.48 -4.28 -4.31
N VAL A 59 -4.57 -3.54 -4.10
CA VAL A 59 -4.54 -2.11 -3.82
C VAL A 59 -5.06 -1.86 -2.42
N GLY A 60 -4.25 -1.23 -1.59
CA GLY A 60 -4.68 -0.71 -0.29
C GLY A 60 -5.19 0.73 -0.44
N LEU A 61 -6.33 1.03 0.13
CA LEU A 61 -6.94 2.35 0.16
C LEU A 61 -6.72 3.00 1.52
N GLN A 62 -6.37 4.28 1.50
CA GLN A 62 -6.11 5.06 2.71
C GLN A 62 -6.49 6.52 2.44
N CYS A 63 -7.05 7.19 3.42
CA CYS A 63 -7.39 8.60 3.33
C CYS A 63 -6.22 9.48 3.76
N GLY A 64 -5.82 10.44 2.93
CA GLY A 64 -4.72 11.34 3.24
C GLY A 64 -5.17 12.74 3.64
N GLY A 65 -6.11 13.34 2.92
CA GLY A 65 -6.53 14.72 3.09
C GLY A 65 -7.86 14.93 3.81
N SER A 66 -8.76 13.99 3.69
CA SER A 66 -10.09 13.96 4.37
C SER A 66 -10.86 15.28 4.28
N ASP A 67 -10.90 15.89 3.10
CA ASP A 67 -11.69 17.12 2.90
C ASP A 67 -13.13 16.81 2.44
N GLY A 68 -14.05 17.77 2.66
CA GLY A 68 -15.47 17.58 2.35
C GLY A 68 -15.76 17.38 0.86
N TYR A 69 -14.91 17.85 -0.04
CA TYR A 69 -15.09 17.70 -1.48
C TYR A 69 -14.65 16.35 -2.00
N SER A 70 -13.74 15.67 -1.33
CA SER A 70 -13.27 14.33 -1.72
C SER A 70 -14.42 13.32 -1.77
N GLY A 71 -15.44 13.48 -0.93
CA GLY A 71 -16.65 12.66 -0.94
C GLY A 71 -17.48 12.79 -2.23
N ILE A 72 -17.33 13.90 -2.95
CA ILE A 72 -18.05 14.18 -4.21
C ILE A 72 -17.18 13.84 -5.43
N THR A 73 -15.87 13.91 -5.32
CA THR A 73 -14.92 13.79 -6.43
C THR A 73 -14.03 12.56 -6.34
N ALA A 74 -13.02 12.61 -5.50
CA ALA A 74 -11.97 11.58 -5.42
C ALA A 74 -12.52 10.23 -4.95
N ASN A 75 -13.36 10.21 -3.91
CA ASN A 75 -13.86 8.95 -3.34
C ASN A 75 -14.77 8.18 -4.31
N PRO A 76 -15.74 8.80 -5.01
CA PRO A 76 -16.49 8.10 -6.04
C PRO A 76 -15.63 7.59 -7.20
N ALA A 77 -14.65 8.37 -7.65
CA ALA A 77 -13.73 7.95 -8.70
C ALA A 77 -12.87 6.75 -8.25
N LEU A 78 -12.35 6.79 -7.03
CA LEU A 78 -11.59 5.70 -6.43
C LEU A 78 -12.46 4.44 -6.25
N GLY A 79 -13.73 4.62 -5.82
CA GLY A 79 -14.70 3.53 -5.72
C GLY A 79 -14.96 2.85 -7.06
N ALA A 80 -15.15 3.62 -8.12
CA ALA A 80 -15.34 3.11 -9.48
C ALA A 80 -14.10 2.36 -9.99
N ALA A 81 -12.91 2.89 -9.74
CA ALA A 81 -11.66 2.23 -10.08
C ALA A 81 -11.47 0.92 -9.30
N SER A 82 -11.86 0.91 -8.02
CA SER A 82 -11.84 -0.29 -7.16
C SER A 82 -12.78 -1.37 -7.68
N ASP A 83 -14.01 -1.00 -8.03
CA ASP A 83 -14.99 -1.94 -8.61
C ASP A 83 -14.50 -2.53 -9.93
N LEU A 84 -13.83 -1.71 -10.75
CA LEU A 84 -13.23 -2.19 -12.00
C LEU A 84 -12.12 -3.20 -11.74
N LEU A 85 -11.21 -2.92 -10.80
CA LEU A 85 -10.13 -3.84 -10.44
C LEU A 85 -10.68 -5.18 -9.92
N VAL A 86 -11.65 -5.13 -9.00
CA VAL A 86 -12.27 -6.34 -8.43
C VAL A 86 -12.98 -7.14 -9.50
N ARG A 87 -13.67 -6.49 -10.45
CA ARG A 87 -14.30 -7.16 -11.61
C ARG A 87 -13.30 -7.95 -12.45
N HIS A 88 -12.07 -7.50 -12.53
CA HIS A 88 -10.97 -8.19 -13.21
C HIS A 88 -10.17 -9.14 -12.30
N GLY A 89 -10.71 -9.47 -11.12
CA GLY A 89 -10.14 -10.45 -10.19
C GLY A 89 -9.08 -9.90 -9.24
N GLY A 90 -8.78 -8.59 -9.28
CA GLY A 90 -7.87 -7.96 -8.34
C GLY A 90 -8.48 -7.80 -6.95
N THR A 91 -7.66 -7.42 -6.00
CA THR A 91 -8.04 -7.24 -4.60
C THR A 91 -7.95 -5.78 -4.19
N VAL A 92 -8.96 -5.29 -3.49
CA VAL A 92 -8.94 -3.96 -2.87
C VAL A 92 -9.12 -4.11 -1.36
N VAL A 93 -8.25 -3.48 -0.60
CA VAL A 93 -8.28 -3.49 0.86
C VAL A 93 -8.60 -2.09 1.36
N LEU A 94 -9.71 -1.96 2.07
CA LEU A 94 -10.04 -0.74 2.81
C LEU A 94 -9.25 -0.75 4.12
N SER A 95 -8.46 0.27 4.36
CA SER A 95 -7.83 0.50 5.65
C SER A 95 -8.63 1.52 6.47
N GLU A 96 -8.20 1.75 7.72
CA GLU A 96 -8.81 2.75 8.60
C GLU A 96 -10.29 2.47 8.91
N THR A 97 -10.58 1.25 9.34
CA THR A 97 -11.93 0.83 9.75
C THR A 97 -12.67 1.82 10.66
N PRO A 98 -12.04 2.57 11.59
CA PRO A 98 -12.74 3.57 12.39
C PRO A 98 -13.41 4.68 11.58
N GLU A 99 -12.93 4.98 10.37
CA GLU A 99 -13.51 6.00 9.51
C GLU A 99 -14.84 5.58 8.86
N THR A 100 -15.18 4.30 8.93
CA THR A 100 -16.47 3.78 8.44
C THR A 100 -17.57 3.80 9.51
N TRP A 101 -17.30 4.37 10.67
CA TRP A 101 -18.24 4.41 11.80
C TRP A 101 -19.62 4.95 11.40
N GLY A 102 -20.65 4.17 11.68
CA GLY A 102 -22.04 4.49 11.34
C GLY A 102 -22.42 4.20 9.88
N ALA A 103 -21.47 3.84 9.02
CA ALA A 103 -21.67 3.51 7.61
C ALA A 103 -21.30 2.06 7.25
N GLU A 104 -21.00 1.22 8.25
CA GLU A 104 -20.56 -0.17 8.06
C GLU A 104 -21.57 -0.99 7.27
N HIS A 105 -22.85 -0.68 7.44
CA HIS A 105 -23.95 -1.33 6.73
C HIS A 105 -23.89 -1.10 5.20
N LEU A 106 -23.28 -0.02 4.74
CA LEU A 106 -23.10 0.25 3.30
C LEU A 106 -22.05 -0.70 2.69
N LEU A 107 -21.03 -1.06 3.47
CA LEU A 107 -19.99 -2.01 3.05
C LEU A 107 -20.50 -3.45 3.17
N THR A 108 -21.10 -3.81 4.31
CA THR A 108 -21.58 -5.18 4.55
C THR A 108 -22.70 -5.60 3.61
N ARG A 109 -23.51 -4.67 3.10
CA ARG A 109 -24.52 -4.95 2.05
C ARG A 109 -23.91 -5.39 0.73
N ARG A 110 -22.64 -5.13 0.50
CA ARG A 110 -21.91 -5.51 -0.73
C ARG A 110 -21.20 -6.85 -0.60
N SER A 111 -21.21 -7.47 0.56
CA SER A 111 -20.59 -8.77 0.77
C SER A 111 -21.38 -9.87 0.04
N VAL A 112 -20.66 -10.89 -0.44
CA VAL A 112 -21.26 -12.03 -1.16
C VAL A 112 -21.92 -13.03 -0.22
N SER A 113 -21.55 -13.03 1.06
CA SER A 113 -22.11 -13.88 2.12
C SER A 113 -22.15 -13.13 3.45
N ARG A 114 -22.78 -13.73 4.46
CA ARG A 114 -22.80 -13.25 5.84
C ARG A 114 -21.67 -13.82 6.70
N GLU A 115 -20.90 -14.73 6.16
CA GLU A 115 -19.78 -15.39 6.82
C GLU A 115 -18.47 -14.68 6.59
#